data_ff7a6c85ace2f87f2622c564bc7bbe8d
#
_entry.id   ff7a6c85ace2f87f2622c564bc7bbe8d
#
_cell.length_a   1.000
_cell.length_b   1.000
_cell.length_c   1.000
_cell.angle_alpha   90.00
_cell.angle_beta   90.00
_cell.angle_gamma   90.00
#
_symmetry.space_group_name_H-M   'P 1'
#
loop_
_entity.id
_entity.type
_entity.pdbx_description
1 polymer ?
#
loop_
_entity_poly.entity_id
_entity_poly.type
_entity_poly.pdbx_seq_one_letter_code
_entity_poly.pdbx_strand_id
1 'polypeptide(L)'
;MYQIAYIGRWDTLPETAAAICDHDTSKLEVLLQDGLDLDVPIQLNEYIKLMPLEISVFRNDVPMIHFLLGHGADPNLAEEQPLLLTAARCCGPEVVALFAGQAAKLSPKQKERAFQEVRWGQRAENIQVLEQAGITVDKFGGEAFRAAVSDGQAELAKLLLEKGADINYHKPDMVFPYASTPVTEAARSNNFSMVRWLVEQGADITLVDKYGDRPYSVAVQNKNQEMADYLKALEPEEWHNEQ
;
A
#
# COMPACT_ATOMS: atom_id res chain seq x y z
N MET A 1 28.90 -0.93 2.24
CA MET A 1 27.66 -0.13 2.46
C MET A 1 26.47 -1.07 2.45
N TYR A 2 25.71 -1.11 3.52
CA TYR A 2 24.49 -1.92 3.67
C TYR A 2 23.25 -1.08 3.32
N GLN A 3 22.26 -1.69 2.67
CA GLN A 3 20.98 -1.07 2.37
C GLN A 3 19.85 -1.94 2.91
N ILE A 4 18.96 -1.31 3.68
CA ILE A 4 17.70 -1.88 4.10
C ILE A 4 16.60 -1.05 3.45
N ALA A 5 15.80 -1.66 2.57
CA ALA A 5 14.82 -0.98 1.73
C ALA A 5 13.88 -0.05 2.54
N TYR A 6 13.68 1.16 2.07
CA TYR A 6 12.87 2.23 2.68
C TYR A 6 13.33 2.73 4.07
N ILE A 7 14.35 2.10 4.67
CA ILE A 7 14.84 2.44 6.01
C ILE A 7 16.10 3.29 5.92
N GLY A 8 17.11 2.85 5.17
CA GLY A 8 18.33 3.63 5.03
C GLY A 8 19.52 2.86 4.46
N ARG A 9 20.67 3.53 4.52
CA ARG A 9 21.98 3.02 4.11
C ARG A 9 22.97 3.24 5.23
N TRP A 10 23.87 2.26 5.45
CA TRP A 10 24.89 2.29 6.47
C TRP A 10 26.23 1.80 5.92
N ASP A 11 27.33 2.45 6.33
CA ASP A 11 28.66 1.95 6.04
C ASP A 11 29.02 0.79 6.96
N THR A 12 28.55 0.84 8.21
CA THR A 12 28.70 -0.22 9.21
C THR A 12 27.36 -0.50 9.89
N LEU A 13 27.15 -1.74 10.30
CA LEU A 13 25.99 -2.17 11.09
C LEU A 13 26.46 -2.91 12.36
N PRO A 14 25.63 -3.00 13.40
CA PRO A 14 25.83 -3.93 14.50
C PRO A 14 26.01 -5.36 13.98
N GLU A 15 26.79 -6.17 14.69
CA GLU A 15 27.24 -7.48 14.24
C GLU A 15 26.10 -8.39 13.75
N THR A 16 25.02 -8.48 14.52
CA THR A 16 23.84 -9.27 14.16
C THR A 16 23.17 -8.74 12.87
N ALA A 17 22.99 -7.43 12.76
CA ALA A 17 22.38 -6.82 11.57
C ALA A 17 23.27 -7.00 10.33
N ALA A 18 24.60 -6.90 10.49
CA ALA A 18 25.55 -7.17 9.42
C ALA A 18 25.47 -8.63 8.96
N ALA A 19 25.46 -9.59 9.89
CA ALA A 19 25.34 -11.01 9.56
C ALA A 19 24.03 -11.32 8.80
N ILE A 20 22.91 -10.72 9.20
CA ILE A 20 21.64 -10.83 8.47
C ILE A 20 21.79 -10.26 7.05
N CYS A 21 22.38 -9.07 6.91
CA CYS A 21 22.55 -8.42 5.62
C CYS A 21 23.53 -9.13 4.69
N ASP A 22 24.51 -9.84 5.23
CA ASP A 22 25.54 -10.60 4.50
C ASP A 22 25.12 -12.05 4.23
N HIS A 23 23.92 -12.48 4.65
CA HIS A 23 23.43 -13.88 4.60
C HIS A 23 24.34 -14.87 5.35
N ASP A 24 25.03 -14.41 6.39
CA ASP A 24 25.96 -15.22 7.16
C ASP A 24 25.24 -15.99 8.27
N THR A 25 24.58 -17.08 7.86
CA THR A 25 23.87 -17.97 8.81
C THR A 25 24.82 -18.64 9.78
N SER A 26 26.06 -18.96 9.37
CA SER A 26 27.06 -19.55 10.26
C SER A 26 27.44 -18.61 11.40
N LYS A 27 27.59 -17.33 11.10
CA LYS A 27 27.82 -16.31 12.12
C LYS A 27 26.62 -16.17 13.06
N LEU A 28 25.40 -16.20 12.51
CA LEU A 28 24.18 -16.12 13.32
C LEU A 28 24.03 -17.36 14.23
N GLU A 29 24.38 -18.56 13.78
CA GLU A 29 24.38 -19.76 14.61
C GLU A 29 25.34 -19.62 15.81
N VAL A 30 26.53 -19.06 15.61
CA VAL A 30 27.47 -18.77 16.70
C VAL A 30 26.87 -17.76 17.68
N LEU A 31 26.32 -16.67 17.17
CA LEU A 31 25.68 -15.64 18.02
C LEU A 31 24.50 -16.22 18.82
N LEU A 32 23.69 -17.11 18.22
CA LEU A 32 22.60 -17.81 18.92
C LEU A 32 23.11 -18.73 20.02
N GLN A 33 24.22 -19.45 19.79
CA GLN A 33 24.87 -20.27 20.84
C GLN A 33 25.41 -19.41 21.97
N ASP A 34 25.87 -18.18 21.66
CA ASP A 34 26.37 -17.20 22.63
C ASP A 34 25.23 -16.42 23.32
N GLY A 35 23.95 -16.78 23.04
CA GLY A 35 22.78 -16.23 23.73
C GLY A 35 22.13 -15.05 23.01
N LEU A 36 22.32 -14.90 21.69
CA LEU A 36 21.57 -13.92 20.92
C LEU A 36 20.06 -14.23 21.03
N ASP A 37 19.31 -13.22 21.44
CA ASP A 37 17.85 -13.23 21.45
C ASP A 37 17.33 -12.55 20.17
N LEU A 38 16.59 -13.29 19.34
CA LEU A 38 16.04 -12.82 18.06
C LEU A 38 14.84 -11.89 18.26
N ASP A 39 14.30 -11.83 19.48
CA ASP A 39 13.15 -11.02 19.85
C ASP A 39 13.55 -9.69 20.50
N VAL A 40 14.85 -9.38 20.49
CA VAL A 40 15.37 -8.09 20.94
C VAL A 40 15.70 -7.20 19.75
N PRO A 41 15.16 -5.95 19.69
CA PRO A 41 15.44 -5.03 18.59
C PRO A 41 16.91 -4.63 18.53
N ILE A 42 17.47 -4.64 17.34
CA ILE A 42 18.83 -4.18 17.06
C ILE A 42 18.81 -2.67 16.83
N GLN A 43 19.63 -1.92 17.58
CA GLN A 43 19.79 -0.48 17.37
C GLN A 43 20.70 -0.25 16.17
N LEU A 44 20.15 0.24 15.05
CA LEU A 44 20.91 0.53 13.82
C LEU A 44 21.55 1.93 13.86
N ASN A 45 20.87 2.90 14.47
CA ASN A 45 21.37 4.26 14.75
C ASN A 45 20.55 4.87 15.90
N GLU A 46 20.76 6.16 16.20
CA GLU A 46 20.05 6.86 17.31
C GLU A 46 18.52 6.86 17.20
N TYR A 47 17.95 6.68 15.97
CA TYR A 47 16.51 6.78 15.72
C TYR A 47 15.86 5.44 15.31
N ILE A 48 16.64 4.49 14.81
CA ILE A 48 16.13 3.30 14.15
C ILE A 48 16.52 2.04 14.92
N LYS A 49 15.48 1.31 15.35
CA LYS A 49 15.57 -0.04 15.89
C LYS A 49 14.74 -0.98 15.05
N LEU A 50 15.28 -2.14 14.73
CA LEU A 50 14.55 -3.17 13.99
C LEU A 50 14.79 -4.54 14.62
N MET A 51 13.76 -5.37 14.62
CA MET A 51 13.91 -6.79 14.92
C MET A 51 14.78 -7.48 13.85
N PRO A 52 15.55 -8.52 14.20
CA PRO A 52 16.23 -9.38 13.23
C PRO A 52 15.34 -9.79 12.05
N LEU A 53 14.12 -10.23 12.35
CA LEU A 53 13.13 -10.65 11.36
C LEU A 53 12.64 -9.49 10.47
N GLU A 54 12.45 -8.29 11.03
CA GLU A 54 12.08 -7.10 10.23
C GLU A 54 13.14 -6.74 9.19
N ILE A 55 14.42 -6.81 9.57
CA ILE A 55 15.53 -6.54 8.64
C ILE A 55 15.46 -7.48 7.43
N SER A 56 15.24 -8.77 7.66
CA SER A 56 15.14 -9.77 6.59
C SER A 56 13.92 -9.55 5.70
N VAL A 57 12.77 -9.16 6.28
CA VAL A 57 11.54 -8.85 5.53
C VAL A 57 11.73 -7.58 4.68
N PHE A 58 12.30 -6.50 5.23
CA PHE A 58 12.61 -5.29 4.44
C PHE A 58 13.56 -5.56 3.27
N ARG A 59 14.43 -6.56 3.41
CA ARG A 59 15.35 -6.96 2.35
C ARG A 59 14.79 -7.98 1.37
N ASN A 60 13.57 -8.46 1.62
CA ASN A 60 12.97 -9.58 0.88
C ASN A 60 13.89 -10.82 0.84
N ASP A 61 14.54 -11.11 1.96
CA ASP A 61 15.51 -12.17 2.09
C ASP A 61 14.81 -13.45 2.56
N VAL A 62 14.21 -14.18 1.62
CA VAL A 62 13.39 -15.36 1.90
C VAL A 62 14.15 -16.44 2.68
N PRO A 63 15.40 -16.81 2.31
CA PRO A 63 16.18 -17.79 3.08
C PRO A 63 16.44 -17.33 4.53
N MET A 64 16.77 -16.05 4.74
CA MET A 64 17.02 -15.49 6.07
C MET A 64 15.74 -15.43 6.91
N ILE A 65 14.61 -15.08 6.31
CA ILE A 65 13.28 -15.12 6.98
C ILE A 65 13.01 -16.53 7.51
N HIS A 66 13.18 -17.56 6.67
CA HIS A 66 12.99 -18.94 7.10
C HIS A 66 13.99 -19.37 8.17
N PHE A 67 15.26 -18.96 8.05
CA PHE A 67 16.27 -19.22 9.06
C PHE A 67 15.87 -18.65 10.42
N LEU A 68 15.52 -17.37 10.48
CA LEU A 68 15.15 -16.70 11.73
C LEU A 68 13.86 -17.28 12.35
N LEU A 69 12.83 -17.54 11.55
CA LEU A 69 11.61 -18.20 12.02
C LEU A 69 11.89 -19.62 12.54
N GLY A 70 12.76 -20.37 11.85
CA GLY A 70 13.18 -21.71 12.26
C GLY A 70 13.96 -21.74 13.57
N HIS A 71 14.61 -20.63 13.95
CA HIS A 71 15.32 -20.46 15.22
C HIS A 71 14.50 -19.74 16.30
N GLY A 72 13.19 -19.56 16.07
CA GLY A 72 12.25 -19.14 17.08
C GLY A 72 11.97 -17.63 17.15
N ALA A 73 12.38 -16.85 16.14
CA ALA A 73 11.95 -15.44 16.08
C ALA A 73 10.42 -15.33 16.06
N ASP A 74 9.84 -14.52 16.96
CA ASP A 74 8.40 -14.30 17.01
C ASP A 74 7.96 -13.24 15.99
N PRO A 75 7.18 -13.59 14.97
CA PRO A 75 6.69 -12.66 13.97
C PRO A 75 5.67 -11.65 14.50
N ASN A 76 5.16 -11.82 15.74
CA ASN A 76 4.08 -11.00 16.27
C ASN A 76 4.54 -9.85 17.17
N LEU A 77 5.82 -9.66 17.38
CA LEU A 77 6.35 -8.64 18.30
C LEU A 77 6.22 -7.21 17.77
N ALA A 78 6.15 -7.01 16.46
CA ALA A 78 5.99 -5.71 15.82
C ALA A 78 4.51 -5.28 15.82
N GLU A 79 3.93 -4.95 16.98
CA GLU A 79 2.50 -4.61 17.10
C GLU A 79 2.11 -3.33 16.35
N GLU A 80 2.95 -2.30 16.37
CA GLU A 80 2.67 -1.02 15.71
C GLU A 80 2.75 -1.13 14.18
N GLN A 81 3.66 -1.95 13.68
CA GLN A 81 3.81 -2.24 12.25
C GLN A 81 3.92 -3.75 12.01
N PRO A 82 2.80 -4.47 11.99
CA PRO A 82 2.78 -5.91 11.75
C PRO A 82 3.56 -6.31 10.51
N LEU A 83 4.34 -7.40 10.59
CA LEU A 83 5.18 -7.87 9.48
C LEU A 83 4.40 -8.18 8.21
N LEU A 84 3.11 -8.53 8.33
CA LEU A 84 2.22 -8.69 7.18
C LEU A 84 2.19 -7.42 6.30
N LEU A 85 2.15 -6.23 6.90
CA LEU A 85 2.12 -4.95 6.16
C LEU A 85 3.47 -4.70 5.48
N THR A 86 4.57 -4.90 6.20
CA THR A 86 5.92 -4.77 5.64
C THR A 86 6.14 -5.77 4.50
N ALA A 87 5.73 -7.02 4.68
CA ALA A 87 5.81 -8.06 3.66
C ALA A 87 4.96 -7.72 2.42
N ALA A 88 3.74 -7.20 2.62
CA ALA A 88 2.87 -6.77 1.52
C ALA A 88 3.53 -5.73 0.60
N ARG A 89 4.40 -4.87 1.16
CA ARG A 89 5.16 -3.86 0.42
C ARG A 89 6.46 -4.38 -0.19
N CYS A 90 7.21 -5.17 0.57
CA CYS A 90 8.60 -5.48 0.24
C CYS A 90 8.78 -6.84 -0.42
N CYS A 91 7.88 -7.80 -0.17
CA CYS A 91 8.06 -9.21 -0.48
C CYS A 91 7.03 -9.73 -1.49
N GLY A 92 7.28 -10.94 -2.00
CA GLY A 92 6.32 -11.67 -2.82
C GLY A 92 5.26 -12.42 -2.01
N PRO A 93 4.26 -13.03 -2.70
CA PRO A 93 3.12 -13.70 -2.09
C PRO A 93 3.48 -14.80 -1.08
N GLU A 94 4.59 -15.51 -1.32
CA GLU A 94 5.06 -16.57 -0.42
C GLU A 94 5.41 -16.06 0.98
N VAL A 95 6.08 -14.90 1.07
CA VAL A 95 6.43 -14.28 2.36
C VAL A 95 5.21 -13.64 3.00
N VAL A 96 4.33 -13.00 2.23
CA VAL A 96 3.07 -12.46 2.74
C VAL A 96 2.23 -13.57 3.39
N ALA A 97 2.21 -14.77 2.79
CA ALA A 97 1.49 -15.92 3.31
C ALA A 97 2.02 -16.40 4.68
N LEU A 98 3.33 -16.27 4.95
CA LEU A 98 3.91 -16.62 6.26
C LEU A 98 3.32 -15.78 7.40
N PHE A 99 2.94 -14.53 7.10
CA PHE A 99 2.39 -13.60 8.09
C PHE A 99 0.87 -13.44 8.01
N ALA A 100 0.19 -14.21 7.15
CA ALA A 100 -1.26 -14.13 6.92
C ALA A 100 -2.10 -14.30 8.21
N GLY A 101 -1.62 -15.09 9.17
CA GLY A 101 -2.25 -15.25 10.48
C GLY A 101 -2.40 -13.95 11.29
N GLN A 102 -1.59 -12.92 11.01
CA GLN A 102 -1.70 -11.60 11.65
C GLN A 102 -2.96 -10.83 11.21
N ALA A 103 -3.53 -11.15 10.04
CA ALA A 103 -4.68 -10.45 9.47
C ALA A 103 -5.88 -10.37 10.42
N ALA A 104 -6.09 -11.42 11.24
CA ALA A 104 -7.18 -11.48 12.22
C ALA A 104 -7.04 -10.44 13.34
N LYS A 105 -5.80 -10.04 13.67
CA LYS A 105 -5.48 -9.09 14.74
C LYS A 105 -5.44 -7.64 14.25
N LEU A 106 -5.41 -7.40 12.93
CA LEU A 106 -5.33 -6.05 12.36
C LEU A 106 -6.61 -5.26 12.61
N SER A 107 -6.45 -4.00 13.02
CA SER A 107 -7.52 -3.02 13.04
C SER A 107 -8.03 -2.71 11.62
N PRO A 108 -9.26 -2.19 11.45
CA PRO A 108 -9.76 -1.79 10.13
C PRO A 108 -8.80 -0.87 9.38
N LYS A 109 -8.20 0.11 10.06
CA LYS A 109 -7.22 1.04 9.47
C LYS A 109 -5.94 0.34 9.00
N GLN A 110 -5.45 -0.66 9.74
CA GLN A 110 -4.29 -1.45 9.30
C GLN A 110 -4.64 -2.33 8.10
N LYS A 111 -5.89 -2.81 7.99
CA LYS A 111 -6.37 -3.56 6.81
C LYS A 111 -6.45 -2.68 5.57
N GLU A 112 -6.93 -1.44 5.69
CA GLU A 112 -6.88 -0.44 4.61
C GLU A 112 -5.42 -0.17 4.21
N ARG A 113 -4.54 0.00 5.19
CA ARG A 113 -3.11 0.21 4.97
C ARG A 113 -2.45 -0.95 4.22
N ALA A 114 -2.88 -2.20 4.39
CA ALA A 114 -2.32 -3.34 3.67
C ALA A 114 -2.37 -3.15 2.14
N PHE A 115 -3.46 -2.61 1.60
CA PHE A 115 -3.57 -2.31 0.18
C PHE A 115 -2.74 -1.08 -0.23
N GLN A 116 -2.56 -0.10 0.65
CA GLN A 116 -1.61 0.99 0.39
C GLN A 116 -0.16 0.49 0.35
N GLU A 117 0.21 -0.45 1.21
CA GLU A 117 1.54 -1.07 1.18
C GLU A 117 1.76 -1.83 -0.15
N VAL A 118 0.76 -2.58 -0.63
CA VAL A 118 0.77 -3.21 -1.96
C VAL A 118 0.99 -2.18 -3.06
N ARG A 119 0.28 -1.05 -3.02
CA ARG A 119 0.40 0.04 -3.99
C ARG A 119 1.79 0.68 -3.97
N TRP A 120 2.30 1.03 -2.79
CA TRP A 120 3.63 1.63 -2.65
C TRP A 120 4.75 0.68 -3.05
N GLY A 121 4.60 -0.61 -2.76
CA GLY A 121 5.55 -1.66 -3.15
C GLY A 121 5.43 -2.08 -4.61
N GLN A 122 4.37 -1.67 -5.32
CA GLN A 122 4.03 -2.15 -6.66
C GLN A 122 3.91 -3.69 -6.72
N ARG A 123 3.26 -4.27 -5.69
CA ARG A 123 3.15 -5.72 -5.45
C ARG A 123 1.71 -6.20 -5.61
N ALA A 124 1.09 -5.92 -6.75
CA ALA A 124 -0.31 -6.27 -7.03
C ALA A 124 -0.60 -7.78 -6.82
N GLU A 125 0.41 -8.63 -7.02
CA GLU A 125 0.35 -10.07 -6.79
C GLU A 125 -0.01 -10.45 -5.34
N ASN A 126 0.25 -9.56 -4.38
CA ASN A 126 -0.04 -9.79 -2.96
C ASN A 126 -1.52 -9.63 -2.61
N ILE A 127 -2.33 -8.99 -3.48
CA ILE A 127 -3.76 -8.79 -3.23
C ILE A 127 -4.47 -10.12 -2.99
N GLN A 128 -4.16 -11.13 -3.79
CA GLN A 128 -4.79 -12.44 -3.66
C GLN A 128 -4.52 -13.09 -2.29
N VAL A 129 -3.30 -12.97 -1.77
CA VAL A 129 -2.93 -13.53 -0.46
C VAL A 129 -3.63 -12.77 0.66
N LEU A 130 -3.71 -11.43 0.57
CA LEU A 130 -4.44 -10.62 1.53
C LEU A 130 -5.93 -10.97 1.57
N GLU A 131 -6.56 -11.19 0.41
CA GLU A 131 -7.96 -11.64 0.34
C GLU A 131 -8.16 -13.00 0.99
N GLN A 132 -7.27 -13.97 0.71
CA GLN A 132 -7.29 -15.29 1.37
C GLN A 132 -7.11 -15.20 2.88
N ALA A 133 -6.39 -14.20 3.37
CA ALA A 133 -6.23 -13.90 4.78
C ALA A 133 -7.43 -13.14 5.40
N GLY A 134 -8.48 -12.85 4.62
CA GLY A 134 -9.68 -12.14 5.06
C GLY A 134 -9.58 -10.62 5.06
N ILE A 135 -8.56 -10.05 4.40
CA ILE A 135 -8.46 -8.62 4.12
C ILE A 135 -8.95 -8.40 2.69
N THR A 136 -10.25 -8.15 2.52
CA THR A 136 -10.89 -8.10 1.21
C THR A 136 -10.94 -6.69 0.63
N VAL A 137 -10.81 -6.59 -0.70
CA VAL A 137 -10.76 -5.30 -1.42
C VAL A 137 -12.09 -4.56 -1.33
N ASP A 138 -13.23 -5.28 -1.35
CA ASP A 138 -14.58 -4.69 -1.22
C ASP A 138 -14.76 -3.89 0.08
N LYS A 139 -14.08 -4.30 1.15
CA LYS A 139 -14.18 -3.65 2.47
C LYS A 139 -13.08 -2.64 2.75
N PHE A 140 -11.87 -2.90 2.27
CA PHE A 140 -10.68 -2.18 2.69
C PHE A 140 -9.85 -1.59 1.54
N GLY A 141 -10.23 -1.84 0.28
CA GLY A 141 -9.47 -1.43 -0.91
C GLY A 141 -9.76 -0.03 -1.44
N GLY A 142 -10.82 0.64 -0.95
CA GLY A 142 -11.30 1.91 -1.53
C GLY A 142 -10.26 3.04 -1.50
N GLU A 143 -9.53 3.20 -0.39
CA GLU A 143 -8.45 4.17 -0.27
C GLU A 143 -7.33 3.91 -1.30
N ALA A 144 -6.89 2.65 -1.40
CA ALA A 144 -5.83 2.26 -2.34
C ALA A 144 -6.29 2.40 -3.80
N PHE A 145 -7.57 2.10 -4.09
CA PHE A 145 -8.15 2.28 -5.41
C PHE A 145 -8.12 3.75 -5.84
N ARG A 146 -8.65 4.67 -5.02
CA ARG A 146 -8.64 6.09 -5.31
C ARG A 146 -7.21 6.62 -5.49
N ALA A 147 -6.27 6.19 -4.64
CA ALA A 147 -4.87 6.59 -4.74
C ALA A 147 -4.21 6.03 -6.01
N ALA A 148 -4.48 4.78 -6.39
CA ALA A 148 -3.97 4.20 -7.64
C ALA A 148 -4.48 4.96 -8.88
N VAL A 149 -5.75 5.38 -8.86
CA VAL A 149 -6.34 6.23 -9.90
C VAL A 149 -5.62 7.58 -9.98
N SER A 150 -5.45 8.26 -8.84
CA SER A 150 -4.77 9.56 -8.76
C SER A 150 -3.33 9.50 -9.26
N ASP A 151 -2.60 8.43 -8.92
CA ASP A 151 -1.21 8.20 -9.32
C ASP A 151 -1.07 7.68 -10.76
N GLY A 152 -2.18 7.40 -11.46
CA GLY A 152 -2.18 6.84 -12.81
C GLY A 152 -1.73 5.39 -12.89
N GLN A 153 -1.79 4.63 -11.79
CA GLN A 153 -1.46 3.20 -11.72
C GLN A 153 -2.62 2.36 -12.31
N ALA A 154 -2.82 2.45 -13.62
CA ALA A 154 -4.02 1.95 -14.30
C ALA A 154 -4.27 0.46 -14.07
N GLU A 155 -3.24 -0.39 -14.15
CA GLU A 155 -3.41 -1.84 -14.00
C GLU A 155 -3.80 -2.21 -12.56
N LEU A 156 -3.23 -1.52 -11.56
CA LEU A 156 -3.62 -1.73 -10.17
C LEU A 156 -5.05 -1.23 -9.91
N ALA A 157 -5.42 -0.07 -10.46
CA ALA A 157 -6.77 0.46 -10.33
C ALA A 157 -7.81 -0.50 -10.94
N LYS A 158 -7.56 -1.04 -12.13
CA LYS A 158 -8.42 -2.05 -12.76
C LYS A 158 -8.57 -3.29 -11.90
N LEU A 159 -7.45 -3.84 -11.41
CA LEU A 159 -7.46 -5.02 -10.56
C LEU A 159 -8.26 -4.79 -9.26
N LEU A 160 -8.06 -3.64 -8.60
CA LEU A 160 -8.80 -3.31 -7.38
C LEU A 160 -10.30 -3.17 -7.65
N LEU A 161 -10.69 -2.56 -8.79
CA LEU A 161 -12.10 -2.46 -9.18
C LEU A 161 -12.70 -3.83 -9.47
N GLU A 162 -12.01 -4.70 -10.22
CA GLU A 162 -12.41 -6.09 -10.49
C GLU A 162 -12.61 -6.90 -9.20
N LYS A 163 -11.84 -6.59 -8.17
CA LYS A 163 -11.92 -7.20 -6.85
C LYS A 163 -12.98 -6.57 -5.93
N GLY A 164 -13.74 -5.61 -6.43
CA GLY A 164 -14.89 -5.04 -5.75
C GLY A 164 -14.61 -3.75 -4.98
N ALA A 165 -13.53 -3.03 -5.29
CA ALA A 165 -13.35 -1.69 -4.75
C ALA A 165 -14.53 -0.79 -5.13
N ASP A 166 -14.97 0.06 -4.20
CA ASP A 166 -16.04 1.03 -4.46
C ASP A 166 -15.56 2.08 -5.49
N ILE A 167 -16.14 2.04 -6.69
CA ILE A 167 -15.81 2.98 -7.78
C ILE A 167 -16.08 4.44 -7.40
N ASN A 168 -17.04 4.65 -6.48
CA ASN A 168 -17.44 5.95 -5.96
C ASN A 168 -16.90 6.21 -4.55
N TYR A 169 -15.82 5.54 -4.14
CA TYR A 169 -15.21 5.73 -2.82
C TYR A 169 -15.00 7.21 -2.51
N HIS A 170 -15.71 7.70 -1.47
CA HIS A 170 -15.86 9.13 -1.21
C HIS A 170 -15.67 9.44 0.29
N LYS A 171 -14.64 8.84 0.90
CA LYS A 171 -14.33 9.07 2.32
C LYS A 171 -12.99 9.78 2.44
N PRO A 172 -12.84 10.69 3.44
CA PRO A 172 -11.50 11.13 3.85
C PRO A 172 -10.67 9.93 4.30
N ASP A 173 -9.42 9.91 3.91
CA ASP A 173 -8.48 8.83 4.23
C ASP A 173 -7.07 9.37 4.53
N MET A 174 -6.09 8.47 4.63
CA MET A 174 -4.70 8.82 4.95
C MET A 174 -4.01 9.61 3.82
N VAL A 175 -4.36 9.32 2.57
CA VAL A 175 -3.77 9.95 1.38
C VAL A 175 -4.49 11.25 1.06
N PHE A 176 -5.82 11.20 1.12
CA PHE A 176 -6.71 12.34 0.85
C PHE A 176 -7.51 12.67 2.10
N PRO A 177 -7.04 13.64 2.94
CA PRO A 177 -7.75 14.02 4.16
C PRO A 177 -9.05 14.80 3.89
N TYR A 178 -9.60 14.68 2.70
CA TYR A 178 -10.84 15.29 2.21
C TYR A 178 -11.64 14.28 1.40
N ALA A 179 -12.97 14.39 1.44
CA ALA A 179 -13.85 13.59 0.61
C ALA A 179 -13.65 13.98 -0.86
N SER A 180 -13.37 12.99 -1.71
CA SER A 180 -13.27 13.13 -3.16
C SER A 180 -13.45 11.75 -3.80
N THR A 181 -13.99 11.69 -5.01
CA THR A 181 -14.17 10.42 -5.72
C THR A 181 -12.96 10.10 -6.61
N PRO A 182 -12.75 8.80 -6.95
CA PRO A 182 -11.69 8.42 -7.90
C PRO A 182 -11.76 9.18 -9.22
N VAL A 183 -12.97 9.38 -9.79
CA VAL A 183 -13.11 10.11 -11.06
C VAL A 183 -12.76 11.59 -10.93
N THR A 184 -13.04 12.23 -9.78
CA THR A 184 -12.62 13.61 -9.50
C THR A 184 -11.10 13.69 -9.36
N GLU A 185 -10.46 12.72 -8.70
CA GLU A 185 -8.98 12.68 -8.59
C GLU A 185 -8.31 12.42 -9.95
N ALA A 186 -8.90 11.57 -10.80
CA ALA A 186 -8.42 11.38 -12.18
C ALA A 186 -8.49 12.69 -12.99
N ALA A 187 -9.57 13.45 -12.83
CA ALA A 187 -9.71 14.78 -13.46
C ALA A 187 -8.68 15.77 -12.90
N ARG A 188 -8.45 15.75 -11.56
CA ARG A 188 -7.46 16.60 -10.88
C ARG A 188 -6.03 16.33 -11.33
N SER A 189 -5.70 15.04 -11.56
CA SER A 189 -4.42 14.61 -12.14
C SER A 189 -4.35 14.85 -13.66
N ASN A 190 -5.36 15.47 -14.26
CA ASN A 190 -5.48 15.70 -15.71
C ASN A 190 -5.36 14.41 -16.54
N ASN A 191 -5.75 13.26 -16.01
CA ASN A 191 -5.67 11.97 -16.67
C ASN A 191 -6.98 11.63 -17.39
N PHE A 192 -7.16 12.16 -18.61
CA PHE A 192 -8.41 11.99 -19.35
C PHE A 192 -8.72 10.52 -19.71
N SER A 193 -7.71 9.73 -20.00
CA SER A 193 -7.92 8.29 -20.27
C SER A 193 -8.50 7.55 -19.06
N MET A 194 -8.03 7.88 -17.87
CA MET A 194 -8.54 7.31 -16.61
C MET A 194 -9.97 7.81 -16.32
N VAL A 195 -10.26 9.10 -16.56
CA VAL A 195 -11.63 9.63 -16.44
C VAL A 195 -12.59 8.87 -17.34
N ARG A 196 -12.26 8.71 -18.64
CA ARG A 196 -13.10 7.96 -19.58
C ARG A 196 -13.33 6.53 -19.12
N TRP A 197 -12.27 5.83 -18.74
CA TRP A 197 -12.38 4.47 -18.25
C TRP A 197 -13.29 4.37 -17.02
N LEU A 198 -13.14 5.26 -16.02
CA LEU A 198 -13.98 5.25 -14.82
C LEU A 198 -15.46 5.51 -15.16
N VAL A 199 -15.74 6.45 -16.05
CA VAL A 199 -17.11 6.73 -16.52
C VAL A 199 -17.70 5.50 -17.24
N GLU A 200 -16.94 4.85 -18.10
CA GLU A 200 -17.34 3.61 -18.80
C GLU A 200 -17.62 2.46 -17.79
N GLN A 201 -16.93 2.46 -16.63
CA GLN A 201 -17.20 1.51 -15.55
C GLN A 201 -18.36 1.94 -14.62
N GLY A 202 -19.01 3.08 -14.86
CA GLY A 202 -20.17 3.54 -14.12
C GLY A 202 -19.87 4.46 -12.94
N ALA A 203 -18.73 5.15 -12.95
CA ALA A 203 -18.43 6.16 -11.92
C ALA A 203 -19.47 7.29 -11.95
N ASP A 204 -19.92 7.68 -10.76
CA ASP A 204 -20.84 8.80 -10.59
C ASP A 204 -20.11 10.15 -10.69
N ILE A 205 -20.31 10.86 -11.78
CA ILE A 205 -19.72 12.18 -12.05
C ILE A 205 -20.43 13.34 -11.35
N THR A 206 -21.56 13.07 -10.67
CA THR A 206 -22.35 14.10 -9.99
C THR A 206 -21.91 14.36 -8.55
N LEU A 207 -21.14 13.44 -7.96
CA LEU A 207 -20.63 13.56 -6.61
C LEU A 207 -19.64 14.72 -6.51
N VAL A 208 -19.80 15.53 -5.47
CA VAL A 208 -18.93 16.67 -5.19
C VAL A 208 -17.92 16.35 -4.11
N ASP A 209 -16.73 16.90 -4.21
CA ASP A 209 -15.77 16.86 -3.12
C ASP A 209 -16.10 17.90 -2.01
N LYS A 210 -15.25 18.02 -1.00
CA LYS A 210 -15.45 18.98 0.11
C LYS A 210 -15.41 20.45 -0.32
N TYR A 211 -14.91 20.75 -1.53
CA TYR A 211 -14.86 22.09 -2.08
C TYR A 211 -16.05 22.40 -2.99
N GLY A 212 -16.95 21.43 -3.20
CA GLY A 212 -18.04 21.48 -4.14
C GLY A 212 -17.63 21.18 -5.59
N ASP A 213 -16.41 20.69 -5.79
CA ASP A 213 -15.90 20.36 -7.12
C ASP A 213 -16.39 19.00 -7.58
N ARG A 214 -16.82 18.96 -8.86
CA ARG A 214 -17.14 17.75 -9.64
C ARG A 214 -16.03 17.53 -10.69
N PRO A 215 -15.94 16.35 -11.30
CA PRO A 215 -14.99 16.11 -12.38
C PRO A 215 -15.01 17.18 -13.47
N TYR A 216 -16.19 17.67 -13.86
CA TYR A 216 -16.34 18.75 -14.84
C TYR A 216 -15.68 20.07 -14.39
N SER A 217 -16.01 20.56 -13.19
CA SER A 217 -15.42 21.80 -12.68
C SER A 217 -13.91 21.72 -12.55
N VAL A 218 -13.38 20.58 -12.16
CA VAL A 218 -11.93 20.31 -12.11
C VAL A 218 -11.31 20.34 -13.50
N ALA A 219 -11.96 19.75 -14.52
CA ALA A 219 -11.46 19.80 -15.90
C ALA A 219 -11.40 21.23 -16.44
N VAL A 220 -12.41 22.06 -16.11
CA VAL A 220 -12.42 23.50 -16.45
C VAL A 220 -11.28 24.25 -15.75
N GLN A 221 -11.07 24.02 -14.44
CA GLN A 221 -9.98 24.61 -13.67
C GLN A 221 -8.61 24.24 -14.26
N ASN A 222 -8.45 23.00 -14.71
CA ASN A 222 -7.24 22.50 -15.37
C ASN A 222 -7.08 22.99 -16.81
N LYS A 223 -8.06 23.73 -17.35
CA LYS A 223 -8.10 24.19 -18.74
C LYS A 223 -8.04 23.05 -19.77
N ASN A 224 -8.52 21.86 -19.41
CA ASN A 224 -8.61 20.72 -20.30
C ASN A 224 -9.98 20.73 -21.00
N GLN A 225 -10.06 21.43 -22.13
CA GLN A 225 -11.31 21.62 -22.84
C GLN A 225 -11.91 20.28 -23.33
N GLU A 226 -11.06 19.36 -23.83
CA GLU A 226 -11.53 18.06 -24.31
C GLU A 226 -12.20 17.25 -23.20
N MET A 227 -11.58 17.19 -22.01
CA MET A 227 -12.15 16.52 -20.85
C MET A 227 -13.42 17.23 -20.36
N ALA A 228 -13.43 18.57 -20.33
CA ALA A 228 -14.58 19.35 -19.90
C ALA A 228 -15.78 19.12 -20.84
N ASP A 229 -15.57 19.17 -22.15
CA ASP A 229 -16.64 18.93 -23.14
C ASP A 229 -17.20 17.51 -23.02
N TYR A 230 -16.33 16.50 -22.84
CA TYR A 230 -16.75 15.12 -22.62
C TYR A 230 -17.62 14.98 -21.37
N LEU A 231 -17.17 15.53 -20.23
CA LEU A 231 -17.90 15.42 -18.95
C LEU A 231 -19.20 16.22 -18.99
N LYS A 232 -19.20 17.43 -19.60
CA LYS A 232 -20.40 18.25 -19.77
C LYS A 232 -21.49 17.52 -20.56
N ALA A 233 -21.13 16.79 -21.61
CA ALA A 233 -22.09 16.04 -22.42
C ALA A 233 -22.76 14.89 -21.65
N LEU A 234 -22.21 14.47 -20.51
CA LEU A 234 -22.74 13.41 -19.64
C LEU A 234 -23.48 13.94 -18.41
N GLU A 235 -23.37 15.23 -18.11
CA GLU A 235 -24.11 15.85 -17.01
C GLU A 235 -25.62 15.99 -17.34
N PRO A 236 -26.51 15.97 -16.33
CA PRO A 236 -27.93 16.22 -16.52
C PRO A 236 -28.20 17.54 -17.27
N GLU A 237 -29.15 17.55 -18.21
CA GLU A 237 -29.47 18.75 -19.03
C GLU A 237 -29.86 19.96 -18.16
N GLU A 238 -30.50 19.76 -17.01
CA GLU A 238 -30.89 20.80 -16.07
C GLU A 238 -29.68 21.60 -15.53
N TRP A 239 -28.49 21.01 -15.48
CA TRP A 239 -27.28 21.68 -15.01
C TRP A 239 -26.60 22.56 -16.07
N HIS A 240 -26.97 22.39 -17.33
CA HIS A 240 -26.47 23.21 -18.43
C HIS A 240 -27.09 24.61 -18.45
N ASN A 241 -28.19 24.84 -17.69
CA ASN A 241 -28.96 26.06 -17.67
C ASN A 241 -28.65 27.00 -16.48
N GLU A 242 -27.75 26.60 -15.57
CA GLU A 242 -27.37 27.37 -14.36
C GLU A 242 -26.11 28.20 -14.56
N GLN A 243 -25.97 28.88 -15.72
CA GLN A 243 -24.88 29.86 -15.96
C GLN A 243 -25.40 31.27 -16.02
#